data_0405d60fb0a9c748b22ea6ca43a5f882
#
_entry.id   0405d60fb0a9c748b22ea6ca43a5f882
#
_cell.length_a   1.000
_cell.length_b   1.000
_cell.length_c   1.000
_cell.angle_alpha   90.00
_cell.angle_beta   90.00
_cell.angle_gamma   90.00
#
_symmetry.space_group_name_H-M   'P 1'
#
loop_
_entity.id
_entity.type
_entity.pdbx_description
1 polymer ?
#
loop_
_entity_poly.entity_id
_entity_poly.type
_entity_poly.pdbx_seq_one_letter_code
_entity_poly.pdbx_strand_id
1 'polypeptide(L)'
;MKKTTNSHLHLSLLIALFLGTVVCLSDAKQAPTISSYGGLSDADAMYIKKRQLLYYKDEFGDRGERVTVDPSLVFPNPRLRNAYIALQAWKQAIFSDPLNLTANWVGSQVCNYEGVFCAPAPDNKTIRTVAGIDLNHGDIAGYLPEELGLLVDLALFHINSNRFCGTVPRKFKDMRLLFELDLSNNRFAGKFPQVVLKLPSLKFLDLRFNEFEGTVPKELFDKDLDAIFINHNRFVFDLPENLGNSPVSVIVLANNKFHGCVPSSLGNMSNLNEIILMNNGFRSCMPAEIGLLKELTVLDVSFNQLMGPLPDAFGGMVSLEQLNVAHNMLSGKIPASICKLPNLENFTFSYNFFTGEPPVCLSLPDFSDRRNCLPARPLQRSAAQCNAFLSRPVDCSSFRCAPFVPSLPPPPPPSPPMPVPSPSPPPPPPVVIPQSPPPSSPPPPPPPPPVHSPPPPPPPVYSPPPPPPPSPSPPPPPPPPPPVNSPPPPPPSPPPPSPPPHHLHPHPHLHYLHVCGPHHRHHQIPHHRHTHSHHLHHRFILHHHLSILHLPHITLLHPHHPHLV
;
A
#
# COMPACT_ATOMS: atom_id res chain seq x y z
N MET A 1 68.15 43.21 27.11
CA MET A 1 68.39 42.96 25.68
C MET A 1 67.37 41.89 25.19
N LYS A 2 66.60 42.33 24.21
CA LYS A 2 65.87 41.55 23.18
C LYS A 2 64.80 40.57 23.60
N LYS A 3 63.56 41.01 23.61
CA LYS A 3 62.33 40.25 23.30
C LYS A 3 61.68 40.95 22.09
N THR A 4 62.05 40.58 20.87
CA THR A 4 61.43 41.11 19.64
C THR A 4 61.57 40.14 18.48
N THR A 5 61.10 38.84 18.65
CA THR A 5 61.09 37.88 17.54
C THR A 5 59.84 37.02 17.47
N ASN A 6 58.85 37.22 18.36
CA ASN A 6 57.64 36.37 18.31
C ASN A 6 56.38 37.02 17.68
N SER A 7 56.43 38.33 17.38
CA SER A 7 55.26 39.06 16.84
C SER A 7 55.05 38.81 15.34
N HIS A 8 56.13 38.61 14.56
CA HIS A 8 56.04 38.41 13.12
C HIS A 8 55.64 36.99 12.74
N LEU A 9 55.97 36.01 13.58
CA LEU A 9 55.57 34.60 13.32
C LEU A 9 54.05 34.40 13.54
N HIS A 10 53.48 35.02 14.54
CA HIS A 10 52.04 34.99 14.80
C HIS A 10 51.21 35.72 13.74
N LEU A 11 51.72 36.84 13.22
CA LEU A 11 51.04 37.59 12.16
C LEU A 11 51.06 36.84 10.83
N SER A 12 52.19 36.19 10.49
CA SER A 12 52.31 35.37 9.28
C SER A 12 51.43 34.10 9.37
N LEU A 13 51.28 33.48 10.56
CA LEU A 13 50.37 32.32 10.76
C LEU A 13 48.91 32.74 10.67
N LEU A 14 48.52 33.90 11.20
CA LEU A 14 47.16 34.43 11.10
C LEU A 14 46.79 34.79 9.65
N ILE A 15 47.72 35.40 8.89
CA ILE A 15 47.49 35.70 7.47
C ILE A 15 47.39 34.41 6.64
N ALA A 16 48.21 33.38 6.91
CA ALA A 16 48.12 32.09 6.25
C ALA A 16 46.80 31.34 6.58
N LEU A 17 46.30 31.44 7.85
CA LEU A 17 45.02 30.91 8.24
C LEU A 17 43.84 31.66 7.59
N PHE A 18 43.94 33.00 7.47
CA PHE A 18 42.90 33.81 6.81
C PHE A 18 42.89 33.59 5.29
N LEU A 19 44.04 33.47 4.64
CA LEU A 19 44.11 33.11 3.22
C LEU A 19 43.67 31.69 2.96
N GLY A 20 43.98 30.71 3.83
CA GLY A 20 43.49 29.35 3.75
C GLY A 20 41.96 29.24 3.90
N THR A 21 41.36 30.02 4.81
CA THR A 21 39.89 30.02 4.98
C THR A 21 39.17 30.74 3.84
N VAL A 22 39.76 31.75 3.23
CA VAL A 22 39.18 32.43 2.04
C VAL A 22 39.28 31.54 0.80
N VAL A 23 40.36 30.78 0.63
CA VAL A 23 40.50 29.81 -0.48
C VAL A 23 39.54 28.61 -0.27
N CYS A 24 39.34 28.12 0.97
CA CYS A 24 38.33 27.08 1.24
C CYS A 24 36.89 27.58 1.07
N LEU A 25 36.62 28.89 1.21
CA LEU A 25 35.28 29.44 0.97
C LEU A 25 34.98 29.74 -0.50
N SER A 26 36.01 29.84 -1.35
CA SER A 26 35.82 30.01 -2.80
C SER A 26 35.66 28.70 -3.58
N ASP A 27 36.16 27.58 -3.06
CA ASP A 27 35.97 26.25 -3.69
C ASP A 27 34.62 25.56 -3.35
N ALA A 28 33.82 26.12 -2.43
CA ALA A 28 32.50 25.62 -2.10
C ALA A 28 31.42 25.96 -3.15
N LYS A 29 31.78 26.48 -4.33
CA LYS A 29 30.84 26.84 -5.41
C LYS A 29 30.92 26.00 -6.66
N GLN A 30 31.70 24.94 -6.69
CA GLN A 30 31.57 23.94 -7.74
C GLN A 30 30.68 22.80 -7.26
N ALA A 31 29.36 22.92 -7.52
CA ALA A 31 28.46 21.80 -7.48
C ALA A 31 28.95 20.73 -8.46
N PRO A 32 28.92 19.43 -8.10
CA PRO A 32 29.36 18.38 -9.01
C PRO A 32 28.58 18.47 -10.33
N THR A 33 29.28 18.63 -11.42
CA THR A 33 28.74 18.59 -12.78
C THR A 33 28.16 17.18 -13.01
N ILE A 34 26.83 17.11 -13.15
CA ILE A 34 26.13 15.89 -13.53
C ILE A 34 26.39 15.69 -15.02
N SER A 35 27.02 14.57 -15.38
CA SER A 35 27.43 14.28 -16.75
C SER A 35 26.24 14.12 -17.70
N SER A 36 26.38 14.66 -18.89
CA SER A 36 25.37 14.80 -19.95
C SER A 36 25.09 13.52 -20.77
N TYR A 37 25.12 12.35 -20.14
CA TYR A 37 24.67 11.10 -20.80
C TYR A 37 23.34 10.65 -20.16
N GLY A 38 22.21 11.11 -20.70
CA GLY A 38 20.89 10.68 -20.28
C GLY A 38 20.45 11.12 -18.87
N GLY A 39 21.16 12.05 -18.25
CA GLY A 39 20.85 12.64 -16.94
C GLY A 39 20.13 13.99 -17.06
N LEU A 40 19.43 14.37 -16.00
CA LEU A 40 18.88 15.71 -15.83
C LEU A 40 19.97 16.77 -16.06
N SER A 41 19.64 17.85 -16.76
CA SER A 41 20.53 19.01 -16.86
C SER A 41 20.76 19.63 -15.48
N ASP A 42 21.88 20.33 -15.29
CA ASP A 42 22.15 21.06 -14.05
C ASP A 42 21.04 22.08 -13.73
N ALA A 43 20.43 22.66 -14.76
CA ALA A 43 19.27 23.55 -14.63
C ALA A 43 18.06 22.80 -14.06
N ASP A 44 17.78 21.60 -14.55
CA ASP A 44 16.68 20.77 -14.05
C ASP A 44 16.94 20.30 -12.62
N ALA A 45 18.18 19.88 -12.32
CA ALA A 45 18.57 19.49 -10.96
C ALA A 45 18.46 20.68 -9.97
N MET A 46 18.88 21.88 -10.39
CA MET A 46 18.73 23.10 -9.61
C MET A 46 17.26 23.50 -9.46
N TYR A 47 16.46 23.35 -10.49
CA TYR A 47 15.04 23.63 -10.46
C TYR A 47 14.32 22.69 -9.48
N ILE A 48 14.58 21.37 -9.54
CA ILE A 48 14.04 20.37 -8.60
C ILE A 48 14.44 20.74 -7.17
N LYS A 49 15.74 21.00 -6.93
CA LYS A 49 16.25 21.37 -5.62
C LYS A 49 15.59 22.65 -5.10
N LYS A 50 15.42 23.65 -5.96
CA LYS A 50 14.73 24.89 -5.62
C LYS A 50 13.27 24.65 -5.28
N ARG A 51 12.56 23.80 -6.02
CA ARG A 51 11.15 23.43 -5.78
C ARG A 51 11.00 22.64 -4.49
N GLN A 52 11.86 21.66 -4.24
CA GLN A 52 11.86 20.90 -2.98
C GLN A 52 12.15 21.80 -1.77
N LEU A 53 13.16 22.66 -1.86
CA LEU A 53 13.49 23.63 -0.79
C LEU A 53 12.36 24.63 -0.57
N LEU A 54 11.71 25.06 -1.63
CA LEU A 54 10.56 25.95 -1.55
C LEU A 54 9.36 25.26 -0.89
N TYR A 55 9.14 23.97 -1.14
CA TYR A 55 8.11 23.17 -0.47
C TYR A 55 8.27 23.13 1.05
N TYR A 56 9.52 23.03 1.54
CA TYR A 56 9.82 23.04 2.98
C TYR A 56 9.74 24.42 3.62
N LYS A 57 9.85 25.50 2.85
CA LYS A 57 9.89 26.87 3.37
C LYS A 57 8.53 27.57 3.45
N ASP A 58 7.54 27.03 2.80
CA ASP A 58 6.29 27.75 2.61
C ASP A 58 5.10 26.94 3.10
N GLU A 59 4.74 27.17 4.33
CA GLU A 59 3.51 26.62 4.90
C GLU A 59 2.24 27.28 4.33
N PHE A 60 2.37 28.40 3.58
CA PHE A 60 1.28 29.28 3.21
C PHE A 60 1.16 29.62 1.71
N GLY A 61 2.05 29.13 0.85
CA GLY A 61 2.07 29.46 -0.59
C GLY A 61 1.40 28.43 -1.48
N ASP A 62 0.59 28.89 -2.44
CA ASP A 62 0.14 28.10 -3.60
C ASP A 62 1.31 28.02 -4.60
N ARG A 63 1.92 26.83 -4.71
CA ARG A 63 3.14 26.64 -5.48
C ARG A 63 2.96 25.69 -6.63
N GLY A 64 1.85 25.83 -7.25
CA GLY A 64 1.58 25.15 -8.46
C GLY A 64 2.46 25.60 -9.63
N GLU A 65 2.48 24.81 -10.69
CA GLU A 65 3.01 25.24 -11.98
C GLU A 65 2.08 26.29 -12.57
N ARG A 66 2.66 27.34 -13.18
CA ARG A 66 1.84 28.34 -13.86
C ARG A 66 1.49 27.86 -15.25
N VAL A 67 0.26 27.41 -15.41
CA VAL A 67 -0.29 27.00 -16.71
C VAL A 67 -1.13 28.14 -17.27
N THR A 68 -0.71 28.67 -18.41
CA THR A 68 -1.52 29.60 -19.21
C THR A 68 -2.36 28.80 -20.18
N VAL A 69 -3.69 28.93 -20.08
CA VAL A 69 -4.61 28.30 -21.00
C VAL A 69 -4.76 29.16 -22.23
N ASP A 70 -4.46 28.61 -23.42
CA ASP A 70 -4.67 29.31 -24.69
C ASP A 70 -6.16 29.66 -24.83
N PRO A 71 -6.51 30.95 -25.06
CA PRO A 71 -7.89 31.39 -25.19
C PRO A 71 -8.65 30.72 -26.35
N SER A 72 -7.96 30.17 -27.34
CA SER A 72 -8.56 29.45 -28.47
C SER A 72 -9.07 28.04 -28.09
N LEU A 73 -8.63 27.48 -26.97
CA LEU A 73 -9.04 26.16 -26.51
C LEU A 73 -10.45 26.19 -25.95
N VAL A 74 -11.31 25.37 -26.54
CA VAL A 74 -12.70 25.19 -26.08
C VAL A 74 -12.80 23.88 -25.29
N PHE A 75 -13.37 23.96 -24.10
CA PHE A 75 -13.60 22.81 -23.21
C PHE A 75 -15.10 22.54 -23.09
N PRO A 76 -15.53 21.27 -23.14
CA PRO A 76 -16.94 20.90 -22.98
C PRO A 76 -17.56 21.34 -21.65
N ASN A 77 -16.75 21.43 -20.59
CA ASN A 77 -17.16 21.84 -19.27
C ASN A 77 -15.98 22.32 -18.40
N PRO A 78 -16.23 23.03 -17.29
CA PRO A 78 -15.17 23.54 -16.40
C PRO A 78 -14.30 22.45 -15.77
N ARG A 79 -14.81 21.23 -15.54
CA ARG A 79 -14.04 20.12 -14.93
C ARG A 79 -12.95 19.65 -15.88
N LEU A 80 -13.25 19.51 -17.18
CA LEU A 80 -12.25 19.16 -18.18
C LEU A 80 -11.24 20.29 -18.40
N ARG A 81 -11.63 21.56 -18.26
CA ARG A 81 -10.70 22.69 -18.24
C ARG A 81 -9.74 22.61 -17.05
N ASN A 82 -10.23 22.33 -15.85
CA ASN A 82 -9.41 22.14 -14.66
C ASN A 82 -8.49 20.94 -14.81
N ALA A 83 -8.97 19.84 -15.37
CA ALA A 83 -8.16 18.67 -15.68
C ALA A 83 -7.04 18.99 -16.68
N TYR A 84 -7.32 19.78 -17.72
CA TYR A 84 -6.29 20.28 -18.62
C TYR A 84 -5.19 21.04 -17.87
N ILE A 85 -5.56 21.99 -17.00
CA ILE A 85 -4.60 22.75 -16.19
C ILE A 85 -3.75 21.81 -15.33
N ALA A 86 -4.37 20.87 -14.63
CA ALA A 86 -3.69 19.90 -13.79
C ALA A 86 -2.68 19.05 -14.57
N LEU A 87 -3.11 18.50 -15.72
CA LEU A 87 -2.28 17.61 -16.53
C LEU A 87 -1.17 18.37 -17.26
N GLN A 88 -1.41 19.61 -17.71
CA GLN A 88 -0.34 20.45 -18.27
C GLN A 88 0.67 20.89 -17.21
N ALA A 89 0.23 21.19 -15.99
CA ALA A 89 1.14 21.45 -14.87
C ALA A 89 2.00 20.20 -14.58
N TRP A 90 1.39 19.03 -14.60
CA TRP A 90 2.13 17.80 -14.38
C TRP A 90 3.10 17.49 -15.51
N LYS A 91 2.69 17.70 -16.77
CA LYS A 91 3.59 17.57 -17.92
C LYS A 91 4.83 18.47 -17.80
N GLN A 92 4.68 19.70 -17.27
CA GLN A 92 5.82 20.59 -16.98
C GLN A 92 6.68 20.11 -15.79
N ALA A 93 6.12 19.33 -14.89
CA ALA A 93 6.82 18.74 -13.74
C ALA A 93 7.51 17.41 -14.09
N ILE A 94 7.32 16.87 -15.30
CA ILE A 94 7.99 15.68 -15.81
C ILE A 94 9.31 16.09 -16.46
N PHE A 95 10.41 15.45 -16.07
CA PHE A 95 11.76 15.73 -16.58
C PHE A 95 12.20 14.71 -17.63
N SER A 96 11.66 13.50 -17.55
CA SER A 96 11.98 12.39 -18.43
C SER A 96 10.75 11.52 -18.62
N ASP A 97 10.40 11.28 -19.88
CA ASP A 97 9.31 10.43 -20.31
C ASP A 97 9.80 9.58 -21.49
N PRO A 98 10.60 8.52 -21.24
CA PRO A 98 11.31 7.79 -22.28
C PRO A 98 10.37 7.01 -23.20
N LEU A 99 9.17 6.66 -22.74
CA LEU A 99 8.15 5.97 -23.52
C LEU A 99 7.17 6.93 -24.21
N ASN A 100 7.37 8.26 -24.05
CA ASN A 100 6.52 9.31 -24.62
C ASN A 100 5.03 9.19 -24.25
N LEU A 101 4.70 8.68 -23.06
CA LEU A 101 3.33 8.49 -22.59
C LEU A 101 2.56 9.82 -22.50
N THR A 102 3.26 10.93 -22.23
CA THR A 102 2.63 12.26 -22.17
C THR A 102 2.76 13.05 -23.46
N ALA A 103 3.28 12.45 -24.54
CA ALA A 103 3.50 13.16 -25.81
C ALA A 103 2.19 13.69 -26.40
N ASN A 104 1.11 12.92 -26.34
CA ASN A 104 -0.21 13.29 -26.85
C ASN A 104 -1.03 14.19 -25.91
N TRP A 105 -0.46 14.62 -24.76
CA TRP A 105 -1.13 15.55 -23.85
C TRP A 105 -1.07 16.97 -24.43
N VAL A 106 -1.87 17.19 -25.49
CA VAL A 106 -1.96 18.44 -26.24
C VAL A 106 -3.41 18.76 -26.58
N GLY A 107 -3.79 20.03 -26.48
CA GLY A 107 -5.13 20.52 -26.80
C GLY A 107 -6.17 20.22 -25.72
N SER A 108 -7.44 20.56 -25.99
CA SER A 108 -8.53 20.54 -25.00
C SER A 108 -9.16 19.16 -24.76
N GLN A 109 -8.81 18.15 -25.58
CA GLN A 109 -9.41 16.81 -25.52
C GLN A 109 -8.71 15.92 -24.50
N VAL A 110 -8.74 16.30 -23.23
CA VAL A 110 -8.01 15.61 -22.14
C VAL A 110 -8.43 14.14 -21.97
N CYS A 111 -9.64 13.78 -22.38
CA CYS A 111 -10.11 12.39 -22.33
C CYS A 111 -9.46 11.47 -23.39
N ASN A 112 -8.69 12.03 -24.32
CA ASN A 112 -7.93 11.30 -25.33
C ASN A 112 -6.43 11.24 -24.98
N TYR A 113 -6.03 11.81 -23.85
CA TYR A 113 -4.66 11.75 -23.38
C TYR A 113 -4.33 10.32 -22.97
N GLU A 114 -3.14 9.85 -23.30
CA GLU A 114 -2.63 8.54 -22.89
C GLU A 114 -2.64 8.44 -21.36
N GLY A 115 -3.12 7.32 -20.84
CA GLY A 115 -3.20 7.10 -19.40
C GLY A 115 -4.28 7.91 -18.66
N VAL A 116 -5.16 8.65 -19.38
CA VAL A 116 -6.25 9.44 -18.78
C VAL A 116 -7.61 8.87 -19.14
N PHE A 117 -8.39 8.53 -18.12
CA PHE A 117 -9.70 7.88 -18.26
C PHE A 117 -10.82 8.80 -17.79
N CYS A 118 -11.81 9.02 -18.65
CA CYS A 118 -12.96 9.85 -18.34
C CYS A 118 -14.24 9.03 -18.14
N ALA A 119 -15.04 9.45 -17.16
CA ALA A 119 -16.35 8.89 -16.88
C ALA A 119 -17.41 10.00 -16.71
N PRO A 120 -18.70 9.66 -16.71
CA PRO A 120 -19.75 10.59 -16.29
C PRO A 120 -19.54 11.02 -14.83
N ALA A 121 -19.69 12.32 -14.55
CA ALA A 121 -19.57 12.83 -13.18
C ALA A 121 -20.63 12.25 -12.25
N PRO A 122 -20.32 11.92 -10.99
CA PRO A 122 -21.27 11.30 -10.07
C PRO A 122 -22.51 12.13 -9.79
N ASP A 123 -22.37 13.45 -9.74
CA ASP A 123 -23.42 14.43 -9.47
C ASP A 123 -24.19 14.85 -10.71
N ASN A 124 -23.62 14.69 -11.91
CA ASN A 124 -24.28 15.01 -13.17
C ASN A 124 -23.80 14.10 -14.30
N LYS A 125 -24.58 13.09 -14.64
CA LYS A 125 -24.24 12.08 -15.64
C LYS A 125 -24.09 12.62 -17.08
N THR A 126 -24.54 13.84 -17.34
CA THR A 126 -24.37 14.50 -18.65
C THR A 126 -23.00 15.15 -18.81
N ILE A 127 -22.27 15.33 -17.71
CA ILE A 127 -20.93 15.93 -17.68
C ILE A 127 -19.89 14.81 -17.61
N ARG A 128 -18.93 14.82 -18.57
CA ARG A 128 -17.74 13.95 -18.47
C ARG A 128 -16.66 14.64 -17.67
N THR A 129 -15.93 13.86 -16.89
CA THR A 129 -14.81 14.31 -16.07
C THR A 129 -13.69 13.26 -16.07
N VAL A 130 -12.47 13.65 -15.68
CA VAL A 130 -11.37 12.71 -15.47
C VAL A 130 -11.62 11.94 -14.18
N ALA A 131 -11.78 10.63 -14.30
CA ALA A 131 -12.06 9.71 -13.21
C ALA A 131 -10.89 8.79 -12.86
N GLY A 132 -9.96 8.56 -13.79
CA GLY A 132 -8.79 7.71 -13.57
C GLY A 132 -7.55 8.23 -14.28
N ILE A 133 -6.41 7.96 -13.67
CA ILE A 133 -5.09 8.14 -14.28
C ILE A 133 -4.30 6.84 -14.03
N ASP A 134 -3.72 6.29 -15.10
CA ASP A 134 -2.81 5.16 -15.06
C ASP A 134 -1.61 5.42 -15.97
N LEU A 135 -0.47 5.67 -15.34
CA LEU A 135 0.84 5.83 -15.97
C LEU A 135 1.83 4.77 -15.43
N ASN A 136 1.32 3.60 -15.08
CA ASN A 136 2.16 2.51 -14.56
C ASN A 136 3.24 2.12 -15.58
N HIS A 137 4.42 1.73 -15.06
CA HIS A 137 5.55 1.22 -15.86
C HIS A 137 6.07 2.18 -16.94
N GLY A 138 5.88 3.50 -16.75
CA GLY A 138 6.28 4.53 -17.72
C GLY A 138 7.75 4.91 -17.68
N ASP A 139 8.50 4.48 -16.65
CA ASP A 139 9.87 4.97 -16.37
C ASP A 139 9.96 6.51 -16.34
N ILE A 140 8.85 7.17 -15.98
CA ILE A 140 8.73 8.62 -15.96
C ILE A 140 9.47 9.19 -14.74
N ALA A 141 10.28 10.22 -14.94
CA ALA A 141 10.90 10.97 -13.84
C ALA A 141 10.30 12.37 -13.74
N GLY A 142 9.96 12.77 -12.52
CA GLY A 142 9.35 14.06 -12.24
C GLY A 142 8.87 14.15 -10.79
N TYR A 143 8.01 15.12 -10.53
CA TYR A 143 7.31 15.24 -9.25
C TYR A 143 5.81 15.50 -9.46
N LEU A 144 5.03 15.40 -8.40
CA LEU A 144 3.60 15.68 -8.42
C LEU A 144 3.36 17.16 -8.04
N PRO A 145 2.80 18.00 -8.94
CA PRO A 145 2.47 19.38 -8.64
C PRO A 145 1.14 19.49 -7.86
N GLU A 146 0.96 20.61 -7.16
CA GLU A 146 -0.27 20.84 -6.37
C GLU A 146 -1.53 20.94 -7.23
N GLU A 147 -1.40 21.33 -8.51
CA GLU A 147 -2.51 21.45 -9.47
C GLU A 147 -3.22 20.12 -9.71
N LEU A 148 -2.60 18.98 -9.43
CA LEU A 148 -3.29 17.69 -9.48
C LEU A 148 -4.52 17.64 -8.58
N GLY A 149 -4.55 18.44 -7.49
CA GLY A 149 -5.74 18.61 -6.65
C GLY A 149 -6.97 19.20 -7.37
N LEU A 150 -6.83 19.75 -8.59
CA LEU A 150 -7.96 20.18 -9.43
C LEU A 150 -8.76 19.01 -10.02
N LEU A 151 -8.22 17.79 -9.96
CA LEU A 151 -8.88 16.56 -10.43
C LEU A 151 -9.86 16.04 -9.36
N VAL A 152 -10.83 16.85 -9.00
CA VAL A 152 -11.72 16.60 -7.84
C VAL A 152 -12.57 15.34 -7.96
N ASP A 153 -12.79 14.85 -9.17
CA ASP A 153 -13.59 13.65 -9.46
C ASP A 153 -12.73 12.40 -9.68
N LEU A 154 -11.41 12.51 -9.46
CA LEU A 154 -10.50 11.39 -9.65
C LEU A 154 -10.78 10.29 -8.62
N ALA A 155 -10.98 9.06 -9.10
CA ALA A 155 -11.18 7.87 -8.29
C ALA A 155 -9.94 6.96 -8.27
N LEU A 156 -9.18 6.91 -9.35
CA LEU A 156 -7.99 6.08 -9.50
C LEU A 156 -6.77 6.93 -9.84
N PHE A 157 -5.69 6.78 -9.08
CA PHE A 157 -4.40 7.42 -9.37
C PHE A 157 -3.29 6.38 -9.24
N HIS A 158 -2.86 5.85 -10.38
CA HIS A 158 -1.87 4.80 -10.49
C HIS A 158 -0.64 5.28 -11.25
N ILE A 159 0.52 5.27 -10.59
CA ILE A 159 1.82 5.65 -11.15
C ILE A 159 2.92 4.68 -10.70
N ASN A 160 2.57 3.42 -10.51
CA ASN A 160 3.50 2.36 -10.11
C ASN A 160 4.68 2.23 -11.07
N SER A 161 5.84 1.87 -10.55
CA SER A 161 7.03 1.56 -11.35
C SER A 161 7.47 2.70 -12.26
N ASN A 162 7.69 3.85 -11.61
CA ASN A 162 8.22 5.07 -12.21
C ASN A 162 9.41 5.59 -11.40
N ARG A 163 9.87 6.80 -11.71
CA ARG A 163 10.94 7.51 -11.00
C ARG A 163 10.46 8.83 -10.42
N PHE A 164 9.17 8.94 -10.08
CA PHE A 164 8.66 10.13 -9.41
C PHE A 164 9.29 10.30 -8.04
N CYS A 165 9.58 11.55 -7.67
CA CYS A 165 10.24 11.90 -6.42
C CYS A 165 9.58 13.10 -5.73
N GLY A 166 10.14 13.52 -4.59
CA GLY A 166 9.57 14.59 -3.78
C GLY A 166 8.50 14.05 -2.82
N THR A 167 7.50 14.84 -2.57
CA THR A 167 6.43 14.54 -1.60
C THR A 167 5.06 14.51 -2.28
N VAL A 168 4.08 13.89 -1.63
CA VAL A 168 2.70 13.90 -2.10
C VAL A 168 2.06 15.27 -1.88
N PRO A 169 1.42 15.90 -2.90
CA PRO A 169 0.85 17.24 -2.81
C PRO A 169 -0.23 17.34 -1.72
N ARG A 170 -0.27 18.48 -1.04
CA ARG A 170 -1.27 18.73 0.00
C ARG A 170 -2.68 18.89 -0.57
N LYS A 171 -2.80 19.40 -1.81
CA LYS A 171 -4.09 19.57 -2.50
C LYS A 171 -4.73 18.25 -2.94
N PHE A 172 -4.04 17.11 -2.81
CA PHE A 172 -4.70 15.80 -2.99
C PHE A 172 -5.92 15.63 -2.05
N LYS A 173 -5.95 16.34 -0.91
CA LYS A 173 -7.15 16.39 -0.03
C LYS A 173 -8.44 16.79 -0.75
N ASP A 174 -8.33 17.48 -1.89
CA ASP A 174 -9.47 17.97 -2.67
C ASP A 174 -10.03 16.88 -3.62
N MET A 175 -9.29 15.77 -3.84
CA MET A 175 -9.72 14.58 -4.58
C MET A 175 -10.61 13.69 -3.71
N ARG A 176 -11.82 14.14 -3.39
CA ARG A 176 -12.68 13.48 -2.41
C ARG A 176 -13.20 12.11 -2.84
N LEU A 177 -13.19 11.83 -4.13
CA LEU A 177 -13.62 10.54 -4.71
C LEU A 177 -12.47 9.55 -4.88
N LEU A 178 -11.23 9.95 -4.53
CA LEU A 178 -10.08 9.07 -4.71
C LEU A 178 -10.26 7.80 -3.86
N PHE A 179 -10.35 6.69 -4.57
CA PHE A 179 -10.61 5.36 -4.04
C PHE A 179 -9.35 4.51 -4.00
N GLU A 180 -8.51 4.60 -5.03
CA GLU A 180 -7.23 3.92 -5.12
C GLU A 180 -6.10 4.91 -5.33
N LEU A 181 -5.07 4.81 -4.48
CA LEU A 181 -3.83 5.58 -4.57
C LEU A 181 -2.65 4.61 -4.61
N ASP A 182 -2.08 4.41 -5.81
CA ASP A 182 -0.87 3.61 -6.01
C ASP A 182 0.31 4.50 -6.43
N LEU A 183 1.21 4.73 -5.49
CA LEU A 183 2.49 5.44 -5.67
C LEU A 183 3.68 4.49 -5.59
N SER A 184 3.46 3.19 -5.64
CA SER A 184 4.48 2.18 -5.37
C SER A 184 5.61 2.19 -6.40
N ASN A 185 6.76 1.63 -6.01
CA ASN A 185 7.95 1.54 -6.86
C ASN A 185 8.36 2.88 -7.49
N ASN A 186 8.55 3.88 -6.63
CA ASN A 186 8.97 5.23 -6.98
C ASN A 186 10.11 5.72 -6.06
N ARG A 187 10.36 7.03 -6.04
CA ARG A 187 11.39 7.67 -5.19
C ARG A 187 10.82 8.76 -4.30
N PHE A 188 9.53 8.60 -3.90
CA PHE A 188 8.93 9.53 -2.94
C PHE A 188 9.65 9.44 -1.60
N ALA A 189 9.85 10.61 -0.97
CA ALA A 189 10.64 10.71 0.26
C ALA A 189 9.95 11.59 1.31
N GLY A 190 10.56 11.69 2.48
CA GLY A 190 10.05 12.46 3.61
C GLY A 190 9.10 11.66 4.49
N LYS A 191 8.32 12.35 5.31
CA LYS A 191 7.40 11.71 6.25
C LYS A 191 6.19 11.11 5.55
N PHE A 192 5.46 10.25 6.27
CA PHE A 192 4.18 9.73 5.82
C PHE A 192 3.27 10.86 5.30
N PRO A 193 2.67 10.73 4.11
CA PRO A 193 1.86 11.79 3.51
C PRO A 193 0.53 11.97 4.26
N GLN A 194 0.48 12.96 5.16
CA GLN A 194 -0.69 13.24 6.01
C GLN A 194 -1.98 13.51 5.22
N VAL A 195 -1.85 13.89 3.95
CA VAL A 195 -2.99 14.11 3.06
C VAL A 195 -3.83 12.85 2.85
N VAL A 196 -3.22 11.67 2.92
CA VAL A 196 -3.91 10.38 2.85
C VAL A 196 -5.03 10.26 3.88
N LEU A 197 -4.81 10.78 5.09
CA LEU A 197 -5.81 10.75 6.16
C LEU A 197 -7.05 11.62 5.86
N LYS A 198 -6.94 12.55 4.90
CA LYS A 198 -7.99 13.49 4.50
C LYS A 198 -8.78 13.04 3.27
N LEU A 199 -8.50 11.87 2.73
CA LEU A 199 -9.17 11.29 1.58
C LEU A 199 -10.35 10.41 2.05
N PRO A 200 -11.61 10.89 2.00
CA PRO A 200 -12.73 10.22 2.66
C PRO A 200 -13.14 8.91 2.00
N SER A 201 -12.91 8.79 0.68
CA SER A 201 -13.32 7.61 -0.10
C SER A 201 -12.19 6.60 -0.33
N LEU A 202 -10.98 6.87 0.21
CA LEU A 202 -9.82 6.02 -0.05
C LEU A 202 -10.01 4.65 0.59
N LYS A 203 -9.87 3.60 -0.23
CA LYS A 203 -9.95 2.19 0.15
C LYS A 203 -8.64 1.44 -0.05
N PHE A 204 -7.92 1.75 -1.10
CA PHE A 204 -6.65 1.10 -1.44
C PHE A 204 -5.49 2.10 -1.34
N LEU A 205 -4.50 1.77 -0.52
CA LEU A 205 -3.29 2.57 -0.34
C LEU A 205 -2.03 1.75 -0.60
N ASP A 206 -1.28 2.13 -1.64
CA ASP A 206 0.01 1.53 -1.94
C ASP A 206 1.13 2.58 -2.00
N LEU A 207 1.98 2.58 -0.99
CA LEU A 207 3.18 3.41 -0.88
C LEU A 207 4.47 2.56 -0.88
N ARG A 208 4.39 1.25 -1.16
CA ARG A 208 5.54 0.34 -1.08
C ARG A 208 6.67 0.73 -2.03
N PHE A 209 7.90 0.29 -1.71
CA PHE A 209 9.10 0.55 -2.50
C PHE A 209 9.31 2.03 -2.80
N ASN A 210 9.41 2.83 -1.72
CA ASN A 210 9.71 4.26 -1.74
C ASN A 210 10.74 4.61 -0.66
N GLU A 211 10.97 5.90 -0.43
CA GLU A 211 11.92 6.38 0.56
C GLU A 211 11.24 7.13 1.72
N PHE A 212 9.96 6.86 1.97
CA PHE A 212 9.24 7.45 3.10
C PHE A 212 9.90 7.05 4.43
N GLU A 213 9.94 7.99 5.39
CA GLU A 213 10.61 7.81 6.68
C GLU A 213 9.80 8.37 7.86
N GLY A 214 10.33 8.19 9.07
CA GLY A 214 9.69 8.66 10.31
C GLY A 214 8.53 7.77 10.72
N THR A 215 7.57 8.35 11.45
CA THR A 215 6.46 7.61 12.04
C THR A 215 5.25 7.53 11.11
N VAL A 216 4.56 6.40 11.16
CA VAL A 216 3.23 6.24 10.55
C VAL A 216 2.19 6.77 11.55
N PRO A 217 1.28 7.67 11.17
CA PRO A 217 0.26 8.17 12.09
C PRO A 217 -0.73 7.06 12.46
N LYS A 218 -1.05 6.96 13.76
CA LYS A 218 -1.99 5.94 14.25
C LYS A 218 -3.37 6.03 13.60
N GLU A 219 -3.78 7.22 13.21
CA GLU A 219 -5.05 7.51 12.54
C GLU A 219 -5.18 6.79 11.18
N LEU A 220 -4.08 6.29 10.61
CA LEU A 220 -4.12 5.45 9.40
C LEU A 220 -4.92 4.16 9.64
N PHE A 221 -4.77 3.57 10.82
CA PHE A 221 -5.42 2.30 11.17
C PHE A 221 -6.89 2.45 11.57
N ASP A 222 -7.35 3.68 11.82
CA ASP A 222 -8.77 3.98 12.03
C ASP A 222 -9.50 4.34 10.72
N LYS A 223 -8.75 4.43 9.59
CA LYS A 223 -9.39 4.67 8.28
C LYS A 223 -10.07 3.40 7.79
N ASP A 224 -11.19 3.62 7.11
CA ASP A 224 -11.96 2.58 6.44
C ASP A 224 -11.27 2.17 5.12
N LEU A 225 -10.07 1.55 5.24
CA LEU A 225 -9.30 1.02 4.13
C LEU A 225 -9.53 -0.48 3.99
N ASP A 226 -9.45 -0.98 2.76
CA ASP A 226 -9.50 -2.41 2.46
C ASP A 226 -8.09 -3.02 2.40
N ALA A 227 -7.09 -2.22 1.96
CA ALA A 227 -5.70 -2.68 1.87
C ALA A 227 -4.69 -1.57 2.18
N ILE A 228 -3.60 -1.94 2.87
CA ILE A 228 -2.48 -1.06 3.20
C ILE A 228 -1.16 -1.73 2.82
N PHE A 229 -0.44 -1.13 1.86
CA PHE A 229 0.91 -1.54 1.46
C PHE A 229 1.88 -0.39 1.71
N ILE A 230 2.72 -0.49 2.74
CA ILE A 230 3.75 0.49 3.05
C ILE A 230 5.14 -0.15 3.24
N ASN A 231 5.29 -1.38 2.75
CA ASN A 231 6.53 -2.15 2.83
C ASN A 231 7.67 -1.55 1.99
N HIS A 232 8.92 -1.95 2.28
CA HIS A 232 10.11 -1.41 1.61
C HIS A 232 10.16 0.13 1.63
N ASN A 233 10.12 0.66 2.86
CA ASN A 233 10.30 2.07 3.18
C ASN A 233 11.29 2.21 4.35
N ARG A 234 11.36 3.39 4.96
CA ARG A 234 12.25 3.67 6.11
C ARG A 234 11.45 4.06 7.36
N PHE A 235 10.19 3.60 7.46
CA PHE A 235 9.35 3.92 8.62
C PHE A 235 9.91 3.34 9.90
N VAL A 236 9.88 4.15 10.98
CA VAL A 236 10.33 3.78 12.33
C VAL A 236 9.15 4.01 13.28
N PHE A 237 8.53 2.95 13.78
CA PHE A 237 7.28 3.10 14.51
C PHE A 237 6.96 1.85 15.34
N ASP A 238 6.39 2.03 16.53
CA ASP A 238 5.73 0.95 17.28
C ASP A 238 4.30 0.82 16.79
N LEU A 239 3.85 -0.39 16.45
CA LEU A 239 2.46 -0.59 16.06
C LEU A 239 1.53 -0.22 17.22
N PRO A 240 0.56 0.67 17.00
CA PRO A 240 -0.34 1.12 18.05
C PRO A 240 -1.48 0.12 18.28
N GLU A 241 -2.07 0.15 19.48
CA GLU A 241 -3.18 -0.74 19.83
C GLU A 241 -4.44 -0.51 18.98
N ASN A 242 -4.66 0.69 18.43
CA ASN A 242 -5.77 0.92 17.51
C ASN A 242 -5.60 0.25 16.14
N LEU A 243 -4.46 -0.42 15.88
CA LEU A 243 -4.34 -1.30 14.70
C LEU A 243 -5.47 -2.33 14.65
N GLY A 244 -5.90 -2.85 15.82
CA GLY A 244 -7.02 -3.79 15.92
C GLY A 244 -8.38 -3.23 15.50
N ASN A 245 -8.52 -1.90 15.32
CA ASN A 245 -9.74 -1.28 14.80
C ASN A 245 -9.80 -1.28 13.27
N SER A 246 -8.67 -1.58 12.61
CA SER A 246 -8.57 -1.49 11.16
C SER A 246 -9.43 -2.55 10.48
N PRO A 247 -10.28 -2.18 9.51
CA PRO A 247 -11.14 -3.11 8.79
C PRO A 247 -10.43 -3.82 7.63
N VAL A 248 -9.13 -3.54 7.42
CA VAL A 248 -8.39 -4.06 6.26
C VAL A 248 -8.40 -5.57 6.19
N SER A 249 -8.47 -6.08 4.96
CA SER A 249 -8.25 -7.50 4.66
C SER A 249 -6.77 -7.83 4.44
N VAL A 250 -5.97 -6.86 3.97
CA VAL A 250 -4.54 -7.05 3.69
C VAL A 250 -3.73 -5.89 4.26
N ILE A 251 -2.67 -6.22 5.01
CA ILE A 251 -1.71 -5.24 5.51
C ILE A 251 -0.28 -5.74 5.36
N VAL A 252 0.54 -5.02 4.61
CA VAL A 252 1.94 -5.36 4.36
C VAL A 252 2.86 -4.25 4.85
N LEU A 253 3.59 -4.53 5.93
CA LEU A 253 4.51 -3.60 6.61
C LEU A 253 5.99 -4.01 6.47
N ALA A 254 6.28 -5.06 5.71
CA ALA A 254 7.60 -5.68 5.60
C ALA A 254 8.72 -4.71 5.21
N ASN A 255 9.95 -5.05 5.56
CA ASN A 255 11.14 -4.28 5.15
C ASN A 255 11.05 -2.78 5.52
N ASN A 256 10.83 -2.54 6.82
CA ASN A 256 10.85 -1.24 7.46
C ASN A 256 11.71 -1.30 8.73
N LYS A 257 11.51 -0.36 9.65
CA LYS A 257 12.16 -0.31 10.95
C LYS A 257 11.14 -0.27 12.08
N PHE A 258 9.98 -0.95 11.89
CA PHE A 258 9.01 -1.11 12.97
C PHE A 258 9.64 -1.90 14.11
N HIS A 259 9.29 -1.58 15.34
CA HIS A 259 9.85 -2.21 16.53
C HIS A 259 8.79 -2.41 17.64
N GLY A 260 9.21 -2.74 18.84
CA GLY A 260 8.29 -2.97 19.96
C GLY A 260 7.54 -4.29 19.88
N CYS A 261 6.36 -4.33 20.45
CA CYS A 261 5.51 -5.51 20.49
C CYS A 261 4.72 -5.72 19.18
N VAL A 262 4.44 -6.97 18.86
CA VAL A 262 3.30 -7.30 18.00
C VAL A 262 2.04 -7.09 18.84
N PRO A 263 1.11 -6.18 18.45
CA PRO A 263 -0.03 -5.85 19.31
C PRO A 263 -1.00 -7.02 19.46
N SER A 264 -1.48 -7.26 20.67
CA SER A 264 -2.51 -8.26 20.94
C SER A 264 -3.85 -7.90 20.30
N SER A 265 -4.10 -6.60 20.08
CA SER A 265 -5.29 -6.06 19.41
C SER A 265 -5.46 -6.55 17.96
N LEU A 266 -4.41 -7.08 17.31
CA LEU A 266 -4.54 -7.78 16.03
C LEU A 266 -5.67 -8.83 16.06
N GLY A 267 -5.89 -9.50 17.20
CA GLY A 267 -6.97 -10.47 17.37
C GLY A 267 -8.39 -9.93 17.13
N ASN A 268 -8.56 -8.60 17.09
CA ASN A 268 -9.84 -7.95 16.79
C ASN A 268 -10.10 -7.78 15.27
N MET A 269 -9.08 -7.99 14.40
CA MET A 269 -9.19 -7.76 12.96
C MET A 269 -9.82 -8.95 12.24
N SER A 270 -11.12 -9.19 12.47
CA SER A 270 -11.83 -10.37 11.98
C SER A 270 -11.83 -10.53 10.45
N ASN A 271 -11.63 -9.45 9.69
CA ASN A 271 -11.60 -9.48 8.22
C ASN A 271 -10.20 -9.70 7.65
N LEU A 272 -9.18 -9.81 8.50
CA LEU A 272 -7.79 -9.88 8.05
C LEU A 272 -7.50 -11.24 7.39
N ASN A 273 -7.13 -11.20 6.11
CA ASN A 273 -6.72 -12.36 5.34
C ASN A 273 -5.20 -12.49 5.24
N GLU A 274 -4.48 -11.36 5.18
CA GLU A 274 -3.03 -11.37 5.02
C GLU A 274 -2.37 -10.30 5.87
N ILE A 275 -1.34 -10.72 6.63
CA ILE A 275 -0.46 -9.81 7.35
C ILE A 275 1.00 -10.20 7.15
N ILE A 276 1.81 -9.26 6.64
CA ILE A 276 3.25 -9.44 6.45
C ILE A 276 4.02 -8.38 7.23
N LEU A 277 4.70 -8.82 8.30
CA LEU A 277 5.55 -8.01 9.18
C LEU A 277 7.04 -8.33 9.00
N MET A 278 7.40 -9.11 7.98
CA MET A 278 8.75 -9.60 7.70
C MET A 278 9.80 -8.48 7.71
N ASN A 279 11.00 -8.82 8.18
CA ASN A 279 12.18 -7.94 8.15
C ASN A 279 11.94 -6.56 8.77
N ASN A 280 11.67 -6.59 10.09
CA ASN A 280 11.50 -5.44 10.95
C ASN A 280 12.29 -5.65 12.26
N GLY A 281 12.02 -4.85 13.27
CA GLY A 281 12.65 -4.91 14.58
C GLY A 281 11.73 -5.36 15.71
N PHE A 282 10.63 -6.08 15.43
CA PHE A 282 9.67 -6.51 16.44
C PHE A 282 10.36 -7.43 17.48
N ARG A 283 10.19 -7.08 18.75
CA ARG A 283 10.81 -7.78 19.87
C ARG A 283 9.82 -7.97 21.00
N SER A 284 9.13 -9.09 20.97
CA SER A 284 8.17 -9.53 22.00
C SER A 284 7.97 -11.03 21.89
N CYS A 285 7.14 -11.58 22.78
CA CYS A 285 6.48 -12.85 22.50
C CYS A 285 5.33 -12.61 21.51
N MET A 286 4.93 -13.68 20.82
CA MET A 286 3.74 -13.65 19.96
C MET A 286 2.48 -13.66 20.82
N PRO A 287 1.52 -12.73 20.59
CA PRO A 287 0.27 -12.71 21.34
C PRO A 287 -0.62 -13.89 20.92
N ALA A 288 -1.27 -14.52 21.92
CA ALA A 288 -2.15 -15.67 21.69
C ALA A 288 -3.42 -15.29 20.90
N GLU A 289 -3.81 -14.04 20.98
CA GLU A 289 -5.02 -13.47 20.38
C GLU A 289 -5.00 -13.50 18.86
N ILE A 290 -3.81 -13.61 18.22
CA ILE A 290 -3.70 -13.85 16.78
C ILE A 290 -4.45 -15.13 16.37
N GLY A 291 -4.54 -16.13 17.27
CA GLY A 291 -5.33 -17.34 17.06
C GLY A 291 -6.84 -17.10 16.89
N LEU A 292 -7.35 -15.87 17.13
CA LEU A 292 -8.75 -15.50 16.90
C LEU A 292 -9.05 -15.20 15.42
N LEU A 293 -8.01 -15.00 14.59
CA LEU A 293 -8.12 -14.61 13.19
C LEU A 293 -8.46 -15.82 12.30
N LYS A 294 -9.74 -16.15 12.21
CA LYS A 294 -10.20 -17.35 11.49
C LYS A 294 -10.08 -17.24 9.98
N GLU A 295 -10.15 -16.02 9.44
CA GLU A 295 -10.08 -15.74 7.99
C GLU A 295 -8.63 -15.53 7.51
N LEU A 296 -7.65 -15.55 8.42
CA LEU A 296 -6.25 -15.32 8.08
C LEU A 296 -5.69 -16.49 7.27
N THR A 297 -5.20 -16.20 6.07
CA THR A 297 -4.57 -17.17 5.17
C THR A 297 -3.04 -17.07 5.17
N VAL A 298 -2.49 -15.87 5.37
CA VAL A 298 -1.04 -15.63 5.36
C VAL A 298 -0.60 -14.86 6.60
N LEU A 299 0.34 -15.46 7.36
CA LEU A 299 1.04 -14.80 8.46
C LEU A 299 2.55 -14.92 8.27
N ASP A 300 3.21 -13.80 7.95
CA ASP A 300 4.67 -13.74 7.88
C ASP A 300 5.23 -12.72 8.89
N VAL A 301 5.88 -13.25 9.93
CA VAL A 301 6.61 -12.47 10.95
C VAL A 301 8.11 -12.77 10.93
N SER A 302 8.61 -13.32 9.83
CA SER A 302 10.01 -13.73 9.68
C SER A 302 10.98 -12.54 9.76
N PHE A 303 12.26 -12.82 10.00
CA PHE A 303 13.32 -11.82 10.09
C PHE A 303 13.02 -10.70 11.09
N ASN A 304 12.66 -11.10 12.33
CA ASN A 304 12.44 -10.20 13.44
C ASN A 304 13.26 -10.65 14.69
N GLN A 305 12.96 -10.12 15.84
CA GLN A 305 13.59 -10.48 17.11
C GLN A 305 12.56 -11.08 18.09
N LEU A 306 11.53 -11.76 17.57
CA LEU A 306 10.48 -12.38 18.35
C LEU A 306 11.02 -13.54 19.20
N MET A 307 10.54 -13.66 20.43
CA MET A 307 11.04 -14.59 21.44
C MET A 307 9.91 -15.43 22.04
N GLY A 308 10.29 -16.42 22.85
CA GLY A 308 9.35 -17.28 23.57
C GLY A 308 8.71 -18.35 22.68
N PRO A 309 7.69 -19.06 23.22
CA PRO A 309 7.01 -20.12 22.50
C PRO A 309 5.97 -19.57 21.51
N LEU A 310 5.64 -20.37 20.50
CA LEU A 310 4.43 -20.13 19.70
C LEU A 310 3.21 -20.50 20.55
N PRO A 311 2.16 -19.65 20.59
CA PRO A 311 0.93 -19.95 21.29
C PRO A 311 0.17 -21.16 20.69
N ASP A 312 -0.35 -22.05 21.54
CA ASP A 312 -1.21 -23.16 21.10
C ASP A 312 -2.52 -22.65 20.47
N ALA A 313 -2.95 -21.44 20.86
CA ALA A 313 -4.11 -20.76 20.28
C ALA A 313 -4.01 -20.52 18.75
N PHE A 314 -2.80 -20.55 18.17
CA PHE A 314 -2.62 -20.46 16.71
C PHE A 314 -3.33 -21.59 15.95
N GLY A 315 -3.63 -22.72 16.61
CA GLY A 315 -4.52 -23.74 16.07
C GLY A 315 -5.96 -23.27 15.80
N GLY A 316 -6.32 -22.04 16.19
CA GLY A 316 -7.62 -21.43 15.88
C GLY A 316 -7.70 -20.74 14.52
N MET A 317 -6.58 -20.52 13.82
CA MET A 317 -6.50 -19.87 12.50
C MET A 317 -6.85 -20.89 11.39
N VAL A 318 -8.11 -21.29 11.33
CA VAL A 318 -8.57 -22.43 10.50
C VAL A 318 -8.40 -22.24 8.99
N SER A 319 -8.28 -21.00 8.52
CA SER A 319 -8.06 -20.69 7.10
C SER A 319 -6.57 -20.53 6.75
N LEU A 320 -5.65 -20.69 7.73
CA LEU A 320 -4.23 -20.40 7.50
C LEU A 320 -3.61 -21.40 6.52
N GLU A 321 -3.02 -20.86 5.45
CA GLU A 321 -2.33 -21.59 4.39
C GLU A 321 -0.81 -21.46 4.51
N GLN A 322 -0.33 -20.28 4.91
CA GLN A 322 1.09 -19.97 4.98
C GLN A 322 1.45 -19.36 6.33
N LEU A 323 2.34 -20.02 7.07
CA LEU A 323 2.92 -19.53 8.32
C LEU A 323 4.44 -19.43 8.19
N ASN A 324 4.95 -18.21 8.25
CA ASN A 324 6.39 -17.97 8.25
C ASN A 324 6.84 -17.24 9.52
N VAL A 325 7.53 -17.95 10.39
CA VAL A 325 8.12 -17.41 11.63
C VAL A 325 9.65 -17.54 11.65
N ALA A 326 10.27 -17.79 10.48
CA ALA A 326 11.71 -18.03 10.36
C ALA A 326 12.54 -16.81 10.78
N HIS A 327 13.83 -17.06 11.07
CA HIS A 327 14.78 -15.99 11.42
C HIS A 327 14.30 -15.11 12.58
N ASN A 328 13.98 -15.76 13.71
CA ASN A 328 13.61 -15.12 14.96
C ASN A 328 14.39 -15.74 16.13
N MET A 329 14.00 -15.45 17.34
CA MET A 329 14.53 -16.03 18.57
C MET A 329 13.45 -16.84 19.33
N LEU A 330 12.50 -17.42 18.58
CA LEU A 330 11.44 -18.26 19.12
C LEU A 330 12.02 -19.56 19.70
N SER A 331 11.38 -20.11 20.72
CA SER A 331 11.87 -21.28 21.45
C SER A 331 10.71 -22.16 21.95
N GLY A 332 11.02 -23.18 22.73
CA GLY A 332 10.03 -24.14 23.22
C GLY A 332 9.70 -25.21 22.18
N LYS A 333 8.56 -25.87 22.36
CA LYS A 333 8.06 -26.88 21.41
C LYS A 333 7.04 -26.26 20.49
N ILE A 334 7.03 -26.69 19.22
CA ILE A 334 5.96 -26.34 18.27
C ILE A 334 4.65 -26.97 18.75
N PRO A 335 3.55 -26.21 18.88
CA PRO A 335 2.25 -26.77 19.19
C PRO A 335 1.71 -27.68 18.08
N ALA A 336 1.21 -28.86 18.46
CA ALA A 336 0.63 -29.78 17.47
C ALA A 336 -0.64 -29.24 16.81
N SER A 337 -1.35 -28.32 17.46
CA SER A 337 -2.53 -27.62 16.95
C SER A 337 -2.24 -26.89 15.64
N ILE A 338 -1.06 -26.26 15.52
CA ILE A 338 -0.63 -25.54 14.31
C ILE A 338 -0.50 -26.50 13.12
N CYS A 339 0.24 -27.60 13.27
CA CYS A 339 0.46 -28.56 12.19
C CYS A 339 -0.77 -29.42 11.86
N LYS A 340 -1.85 -29.27 12.63
CA LYS A 340 -3.16 -29.89 12.37
C LYS A 340 -4.14 -28.96 11.67
N LEU A 341 -3.75 -27.74 11.36
CA LEU A 341 -4.59 -26.80 10.65
C LEU A 341 -4.98 -27.37 9.27
N PRO A 342 -6.25 -27.32 8.91
CA PRO A 342 -6.76 -28.07 7.74
C PRO A 342 -6.23 -27.56 6.41
N ASN A 343 -5.86 -26.27 6.33
CA ASN A 343 -5.45 -25.60 5.11
C ASN A 343 -3.95 -25.25 5.09
N LEU A 344 -3.18 -25.60 6.13
CA LEU A 344 -1.78 -25.22 6.23
C LEU A 344 -0.93 -25.98 5.20
N GLU A 345 -0.47 -25.26 4.19
CA GLU A 345 0.37 -25.78 3.11
C GLU A 345 1.86 -25.56 3.36
N ASN A 346 2.22 -24.38 3.90
CA ASN A 346 3.60 -24.00 4.13
C ASN A 346 3.81 -23.55 5.59
N PHE A 347 4.76 -24.18 6.27
CA PHE A 347 5.19 -23.78 7.60
C PHE A 347 6.71 -23.63 7.68
N THR A 348 7.21 -22.39 7.61
CA THR A 348 8.63 -22.08 7.72
C THR A 348 8.96 -21.54 9.11
N PHE A 349 9.73 -22.32 9.88
CA PHE A 349 10.17 -21.95 11.25
C PHE A 349 11.69 -22.09 11.44
N SER A 350 12.44 -22.14 10.37
CA SER A 350 13.90 -22.24 10.37
C SER A 350 14.58 -21.05 11.06
N TYR A 351 15.84 -21.23 11.48
CA TYR A 351 16.65 -20.19 12.12
C TYR A 351 16.05 -19.63 13.41
N ASN A 352 15.50 -20.51 14.26
CA ASN A 352 14.99 -20.22 15.60
C ASN A 352 15.73 -21.07 16.66
N PHE A 353 15.13 -21.30 17.81
CA PHE A 353 15.64 -22.11 18.91
C PHE A 353 14.59 -23.14 19.41
N PHE A 354 13.71 -23.61 18.54
CA PHE A 354 12.73 -24.63 18.89
C PHE A 354 13.43 -25.93 19.32
N THR A 355 12.89 -26.57 20.38
CA THR A 355 13.46 -27.77 20.99
C THR A 355 12.67 -29.04 20.71
N GLY A 356 11.55 -28.94 20.04
CA GLY A 356 10.73 -30.07 19.64
C GLY A 356 9.70 -29.70 18.59
N GLU A 357 9.44 -30.65 17.72
CA GLU A 357 8.37 -30.60 16.73
C GLU A 357 7.51 -31.85 16.84
N PRO A 358 6.18 -31.74 16.81
CA PRO A 358 5.31 -32.92 16.78
C PRO A 358 5.46 -33.69 15.47
N PRO A 359 5.34 -35.04 15.48
CA PRO A 359 5.45 -35.83 14.25
C PRO A 359 4.48 -35.41 13.15
N VAL A 360 3.30 -34.87 13.50
CA VAL A 360 2.32 -34.37 12.52
C VAL A 360 2.85 -33.21 11.67
N CYS A 361 3.81 -32.43 12.15
CA CYS A 361 4.42 -31.35 11.36
C CYS A 361 5.23 -31.89 10.18
N LEU A 362 5.73 -33.12 10.27
CA LEU A 362 6.51 -33.75 9.20
C LEU A 362 5.65 -34.18 8.00
N SER A 363 4.33 -34.17 8.15
CA SER A 363 3.40 -34.50 7.08
C SER A 363 2.88 -33.29 6.31
N LEU A 364 3.31 -32.07 6.68
CA LEU A 364 2.97 -30.85 5.93
C LEU A 364 3.56 -30.89 4.52
N PRO A 365 2.86 -30.35 3.51
CA PRO A 365 3.32 -30.33 2.12
C PRO A 365 4.68 -29.63 1.95
N ASP A 366 4.86 -28.48 2.59
CA ASP A 366 6.13 -27.72 2.63
C ASP A 366 6.42 -27.20 4.04
N PHE A 367 7.64 -27.50 4.53
CA PHE A 367 8.10 -26.96 5.81
C PHE A 367 9.61 -26.81 5.84
N SER A 368 10.10 -25.89 6.67
CA SER A 368 11.53 -25.69 6.90
C SER A 368 11.85 -25.57 8.39
N ASP A 369 12.61 -26.54 8.92
CA ASP A 369 12.97 -26.71 10.32
C ASP A 369 14.46 -26.45 10.63
N ARG A 370 15.25 -26.01 9.66
CA ARG A 370 16.71 -25.87 9.78
C ARG A 370 17.12 -24.88 10.86
N ARG A 371 18.34 -25.07 11.43
CA ARG A 371 18.93 -24.11 12.37
C ARG A 371 18.05 -23.82 13.61
N ASN A 372 17.40 -24.85 14.11
CA ASN A 372 16.76 -24.89 15.42
C ASN A 372 17.61 -25.72 16.41
N CYS A 373 17.03 -26.17 17.52
CA CYS A 373 17.62 -27.05 18.53
C CYS A 373 16.87 -28.39 18.59
N LEU A 374 16.38 -28.88 17.45
CA LEU A 374 15.58 -30.10 17.36
C LEU A 374 16.46 -31.36 17.48
N PRO A 375 16.14 -32.29 18.41
CA PRO A 375 16.88 -33.52 18.52
C PRO A 375 16.69 -34.41 17.29
N ALA A 376 17.75 -35.08 16.87
CA ALA A 376 17.73 -36.04 15.76
C ALA A 376 17.30 -35.50 14.38
N ARG A 377 17.27 -34.16 14.19
CA ARG A 377 17.02 -33.51 12.90
C ARG A 377 18.33 -33.02 12.28
N PRO A 378 18.48 -33.08 10.93
CA PRO A 378 19.65 -32.56 10.25
C PRO A 378 19.75 -31.03 10.29
N LEU A 379 20.94 -30.50 10.05
CA LEU A 379 21.20 -29.06 9.88
C LEU A 379 20.75 -28.16 11.03
N GLN A 380 20.79 -28.69 12.26
CA GLN A 380 20.44 -27.93 13.47
C GLN A 380 21.61 -27.08 14.00
N ARG A 381 21.36 -26.20 14.95
CA ARG A 381 22.39 -25.46 15.70
C ARG A 381 23.23 -26.43 16.51
N SER A 382 24.46 -26.02 16.85
CA SER A 382 25.29 -26.80 17.77
C SER A 382 24.68 -26.83 19.19
N ALA A 383 24.98 -27.88 19.95
CA ALA A 383 24.55 -27.99 21.35
C ALA A 383 25.00 -26.78 22.18
N ALA A 384 26.21 -26.24 21.92
CA ALA A 384 26.72 -25.06 22.61
C ALA A 384 25.87 -23.81 22.31
N GLN A 385 25.47 -23.59 21.04
CA GLN A 385 24.58 -22.47 20.67
C GLN A 385 23.21 -22.61 21.30
N CYS A 386 22.64 -23.81 21.29
CA CYS A 386 21.34 -24.08 21.91
C CYS A 386 21.39 -23.84 23.43
N ASN A 387 22.38 -24.41 24.12
CA ASN A 387 22.54 -24.25 25.56
C ASN A 387 22.77 -22.78 25.95
N ALA A 388 23.58 -22.04 25.21
CA ALA A 388 23.84 -20.63 25.48
C ALA A 388 22.55 -19.77 25.44
N PHE A 389 21.65 -20.05 24.49
CA PHE A 389 20.37 -19.34 24.40
C PHE A 389 19.34 -19.86 25.41
N LEU A 390 19.13 -21.17 25.47
CA LEU A 390 18.07 -21.80 26.26
C LEU A 390 18.35 -21.78 27.79
N SER A 391 19.58 -21.49 28.21
CA SER A 391 19.92 -21.31 29.64
C SER A 391 19.22 -20.10 30.29
N ARG A 392 18.68 -19.19 29.49
CA ARG A 392 17.96 -18.00 29.96
C ARG A 392 16.51 -18.09 29.48
N PRO A 393 15.58 -18.54 30.35
CA PRO A 393 14.17 -18.58 30.01
C PRO A 393 13.65 -17.19 29.57
N VAL A 394 12.83 -17.17 28.52
CA VAL A 394 12.19 -15.93 28.07
C VAL A 394 10.98 -15.65 28.95
N ASP A 395 11.00 -14.51 29.63
CA ASP A 395 9.84 -13.98 30.34
C ASP A 395 9.09 -13.00 29.44
N CYS A 396 7.93 -13.42 28.92
CA CYS A 396 7.10 -12.63 28.03
C CYS A 396 6.53 -11.37 28.70
N SER A 397 6.34 -11.39 30.03
CA SER A 397 5.84 -10.23 30.77
C SER A 397 6.85 -9.06 30.80
N SER A 398 8.14 -9.37 30.66
CA SER A 398 9.22 -8.39 30.67
C SER A 398 9.15 -7.39 29.50
N PHE A 399 8.47 -7.74 28.41
CA PHE A 399 8.30 -6.86 27.25
C PHE A 399 7.27 -5.76 27.47
N ARG A 400 6.40 -5.88 28.48
CA ARG A 400 5.37 -4.89 28.83
C ARG A 400 4.46 -4.53 27.67
N CYS A 401 4.14 -5.51 26.81
CA CYS A 401 3.15 -5.31 25.75
C CYS A 401 1.78 -5.01 26.35
N ALA A 402 0.98 -4.20 25.66
CA ALA A 402 -0.36 -3.88 26.11
C ALA A 402 -1.24 -5.14 26.16
N PRO A 403 -2.09 -5.29 27.19
CA PRO A 403 -3.00 -6.42 27.27
C PRO A 403 -4.08 -6.33 26.20
N PHE A 404 -4.59 -7.50 25.79
CA PHE A 404 -5.71 -7.56 24.85
C PHE A 404 -6.99 -6.97 25.43
N VAL A 405 -7.60 -6.09 24.64
CA VAL A 405 -8.93 -5.54 24.91
C VAL A 405 -9.83 -5.95 23.77
N PRO A 406 -10.81 -6.87 24.00
CA PRO A 406 -11.74 -7.25 22.96
C PRO A 406 -12.52 -6.04 22.45
N SER A 407 -12.73 -5.95 21.14
CA SER A 407 -13.64 -4.96 20.55
C SER A 407 -15.05 -5.22 21.06
N LEU A 408 -15.72 -4.17 21.53
CA LEU A 408 -17.14 -4.27 21.91
C LEU A 408 -17.95 -4.58 20.65
N PRO A 409 -18.94 -5.49 20.74
CA PRO A 409 -19.88 -5.67 19.63
C PRO A 409 -20.53 -4.33 19.30
N PRO A 410 -20.78 -4.04 18.00
CA PRO A 410 -21.46 -2.82 17.62
C PRO A 410 -22.78 -2.72 18.41
N PRO A 411 -23.17 -1.50 18.84
CA PRO A 411 -24.46 -1.32 19.52
C PRO A 411 -25.56 -1.89 18.62
N PRO A 412 -26.56 -2.59 19.21
CA PRO A 412 -27.65 -3.11 18.41
C PRO A 412 -28.28 -1.95 17.60
N PRO A 413 -28.71 -2.21 16.35
CA PRO A 413 -29.35 -1.17 15.56
C PRO A 413 -30.48 -0.55 16.37
N PRO A 414 -30.69 0.78 16.30
CA PRO A 414 -31.77 1.43 17.01
C PRO A 414 -33.06 0.69 16.68
N SER A 415 -33.82 0.36 17.73
CA SER A 415 -35.11 -0.32 17.55
C SER A 415 -35.94 0.50 16.54
N PRO A 416 -36.58 -0.15 15.57
CA PRO A 416 -37.44 0.57 14.65
C PRO A 416 -38.41 1.45 15.45
N PRO A 417 -38.64 2.70 15.05
CA PRO A 417 -39.57 3.58 15.76
C PRO A 417 -40.88 2.84 15.92
N MET A 418 -41.39 2.79 17.17
CA MET A 418 -42.70 2.19 17.43
C MET A 418 -43.71 2.83 16.49
N PRO A 419 -44.61 2.05 15.86
CA PRO A 419 -45.64 2.62 15.02
C PRO A 419 -46.35 3.71 15.83
N VAL A 420 -46.32 4.93 15.34
CA VAL A 420 -47.08 6.01 15.92
C VAL A 420 -48.55 5.56 15.87
N PRO A 421 -49.29 5.50 16.99
CA PRO A 421 -50.70 5.14 16.94
C PRO A 421 -51.38 6.03 15.91
N SER A 422 -52.05 5.43 14.94
CA SER A 422 -52.86 6.20 13.99
C SER A 422 -53.76 7.15 14.76
N PRO A 423 -53.85 8.45 14.39
CA PRO A 423 -54.76 9.36 15.06
C PRO A 423 -56.16 8.77 15.01
N SER A 424 -56.79 8.75 16.18
CA SER A 424 -58.19 8.28 16.30
C SER A 424 -59.05 8.97 15.23
N PRO A 425 -59.93 8.27 14.54
CA PRO A 425 -60.83 8.91 13.58
C PRO A 425 -61.58 10.03 14.28
N PRO A 426 -61.83 11.16 13.61
CA PRO A 426 -62.58 12.26 14.20
C PRO A 426 -63.99 11.78 14.62
N PRO A 427 -64.53 12.28 15.74
CA PRO A 427 -65.91 11.92 16.18
C PRO A 427 -66.86 12.21 15.06
N PRO A 428 -67.90 11.34 14.85
CA PRO A 428 -68.91 11.61 13.85
C PRO A 428 -69.63 12.96 14.15
N PRO A 429 -70.02 13.73 13.10
CA PRO A 429 -70.67 14.95 13.28
C PRO A 429 -72.03 14.72 13.99
N PRO A 430 -72.54 15.71 14.81
CA PRO A 430 -73.78 15.56 15.52
C PRO A 430 -74.94 15.29 14.54
N VAL A 431 -75.75 14.25 14.86
CA VAL A 431 -76.87 13.83 14.07
C VAL A 431 -77.97 14.94 14.21
N VAL A 432 -78.11 15.74 13.17
CA VAL A 432 -79.26 16.63 13.02
C VAL A 432 -80.42 15.77 12.56
N ILE A 433 -81.42 15.58 13.42
CA ILE A 433 -82.68 14.89 13.08
C ILE A 433 -83.46 15.81 12.17
N PRO A 434 -83.67 15.53 10.89
CA PRO A 434 -84.60 16.28 10.04
C PRO A 434 -86.01 15.77 10.25
N GLN A 435 -86.93 16.70 10.33
CA GLN A 435 -88.41 16.42 10.30
C GLN A 435 -88.72 15.70 8.98
N SER A 436 -89.64 14.69 9.07
CA SER A 436 -90.07 13.81 7.99
C SER A 436 -90.74 14.62 6.83
N PRO A 437 -90.31 14.44 5.59
CA PRO A 437 -91.01 14.82 4.39
C PRO A 437 -92.06 13.75 3.96
N PRO A 438 -93.06 14.10 3.16
CA PRO A 438 -94.11 13.19 2.71
C PRO A 438 -93.61 12.08 1.75
N PRO A 439 -94.35 10.96 1.57
CA PRO A 439 -93.86 9.78 0.84
C PRO A 439 -93.73 10.06 -0.65
N SER A 440 -92.53 9.81 -1.17
CA SER A 440 -92.21 9.89 -2.59
C SER A 440 -92.04 8.47 -3.21
N SER A 441 -92.35 8.41 -4.48
CA SER A 441 -92.44 7.27 -5.37
C SER A 441 -91.23 6.28 -5.31
N PRO A 442 -91.38 4.95 -5.60
CA PRO A 442 -90.37 3.99 -5.50
C PRO A 442 -89.21 4.24 -6.50
N PRO A 443 -87.93 4.02 -6.09
CA PRO A 443 -86.77 4.22 -6.95
C PRO A 443 -86.66 3.15 -8.02
N PRO A 444 -85.99 3.48 -9.16
CA PRO A 444 -85.66 2.49 -10.18
C PRO A 444 -84.60 1.47 -9.70
N PRO A 445 -84.53 0.24 -10.27
CA PRO A 445 -83.63 -0.78 -9.84
C PRO A 445 -82.16 -0.40 -10.07
N PRO A 446 -81.21 -0.87 -9.19
CA PRO A 446 -79.81 -0.55 -9.29
C PRO A 446 -79.17 -1.13 -10.55
N PRO A 447 -78.13 -0.46 -11.14
CA PRO A 447 -77.39 -0.99 -12.26
C PRO A 447 -76.58 -2.24 -11.84
N PRO A 448 -76.32 -3.18 -12.77
CA PRO A 448 -75.54 -4.38 -12.47
C PRO A 448 -74.11 -4.01 -12.05
N PRO A 449 -73.44 -4.83 -11.20
CA PRO A 449 -72.08 -4.58 -10.75
C PRO A 449 -71.10 -4.65 -11.94
N PRO A 450 -70.00 -3.87 -11.90
CA PRO A 450 -68.98 -3.91 -12.94
C PRO A 450 -68.33 -5.28 -13.01
N VAL A 451 -68.28 -5.82 -14.23
CA VAL A 451 -67.56 -7.08 -14.54
C VAL A 451 -66.06 -6.82 -14.37
N HIS A 452 -65.46 -7.47 -13.40
CA HIS A 452 -63.99 -7.46 -13.24
C HIS A 452 -63.34 -8.09 -14.50
N SER A 453 -62.49 -7.30 -15.15
CA SER A 453 -61.62 -7.80 -16.21
C SER A 453 -60.69 -8.89 -15.67
N PRO A 454 -60.41 -9.94 -16.42
CA PRO A 454 -59.48 -10.99 -15.98
C PRO A 454 -58.09 -10.39 -15.78
N PRO A 455 -57.29 -10.90 -14.82
CA PRO A 455 -55.91 -10.47 -14.61
C PRO A 455 -55.05 -10.71 -15.88
N PRO A 456 -54.08 -9.84 -16.12
CA PRO A 456 -53.16 -10.03 -17.27
C PRO A 456 -52.41 -11.35 -17.14
N PRO A 457 -52.06 -12.00 -18.27
CA PRO A 457 -51.29 -13.24 -18.24
C PRO A 457 -49.90 -13.00 -17.64
N PRO A 458 -49.32 -13.99 -16.95
CA PRO A 458 -47.98 -13.91 -16.41
C PRO A 458 -46.95 -13.68 -17.54
N PRO A 459 -45.83 -12.93 -17.25
CA PRO A 459 -44.79 -12.69 -18.24
C PRO A 459 -44.16 -14.05 -18.68
N PRO A 460 -43.71 -14.15 -19.94
CA PRO A 460 -43.08 -15.36 -20.44
C PRO A 460 -41.83 -15.70 -19.62
N VAL A 461 -41.77 -16.94 -19.14
CA VAL A 461 -40.60 -17.50 -18.47
C VAL A 461 -39.55 -17.75 -19.56
N TYR A 462 -38.50 -16.93 -19.59
CA TYR A 462 -37.34 -17.20 -20.43
C TYR A 462 -36.60 -18.41 -19.88
N SER A 463 -36.50 -19.46 -20.68
CA SER A 463 -35.60 -20.57 -20.40
C SER A 463 -34.16 -20.06 -20.39
N PRO A 464 -33.32 -20.53 -19.46
CA PRO A 464 -31.90 -20.14 -19.45
C PRO A 464 -31.24 -20.59 -20.77
N PRO A 465 -30.30 -19.80 -21.31
CA PRO A 465 -29.56 -20.16 -22.50
C PRO A 465 -28.76 -21.45 -22.27
N PRO A 466 -28.57 -22.28 -23.31
CA PRO A 466 -27.76 -23.50 -23.18
C PRO A 466 -26.33 -23.17 -22.79
N PRO A 467 -25.64 -24.03 -22.03
CA PRO A 467 -24.26 -23.81 -21.66
C PRO A 467 -23.36 -23.73 -22.92
N PRO A 468 -22.32 -22.89 -22.89
CA PRO A 468 -21.39 -22.79 -24.01
C PRO A 468 -20.67 -24.13 -24.25
N PRO A 469 -20.28 -24.42 -25.48
CA PRO A 469 -19.54 -25.65 -25.79
C PRO A 469 -18.18 -25.65 -25.06
N PRO A 470 -17.65 -26.81 -24.66
CA PRO A 470 -16.37 -26.89 -24.00
C PRO A 470 -15.24 -26.32 -24.89
N SER A 471 -14.37 -25.52 -24.31
CA SER A 471 -13.20 -24.96 -24.99
C SER A 471 -12.29 -26.10 -25.49
N PRO A 472 -11.70 -25.99 -26.69
CA PRO A 472 -10.74 -26.97 -27.18
C PRO A 472 -9.53 -27.04 -26.25
N SER A 473 -9.05 -28.26 -25.99
CA SER A 473 -7.87 -28.53 -25.18
C SER A 473 -6.65 -27.80 -25.77
N PRO A 474 -5.78 -27.20 -24.94
CA PRO A 474 -4.56 -26.56 -25.43
C PRO A 474 -3.64 -27.60 -26.11
N PRO A 475 -2.89 -27.20 -27.14
CA PRO A 475 -1.93 -28.07 -27.80
C PRO A 475 -0.82 -28.50 -26.82
N PRO A 476 -0.23 -29.68 -26.97
CA PRO A 476 0.85 -30.15 -26.12
C PRO A 476 2.08 -29.21 -26.25
N PRO A 477 2.85 -29.01 -25.15
CA PRO A 477 4.02 -28.18 -25.18
C PRO A 477 5.10 -28.77 -26.14
N PRO A 478 5.90 -27.89 -26.78
CA PRO A 478 6.99 -28.34 -27.64
C PRO A 478 8.05 -29.10 -26.84
N PRO A 479 8.76 -30.07 -27.45
CA PRO A 479 9.83 -30.82 -26.78
C PRO A 479 10.96 -29.88 -26.35
N PRO A 480 11.63 -30.18 -25.23
CA PRO A 480 12.76 -29.38 -24.75
C PRO A 480 13.93 -29.39 -25.77
N PRO A 481 14.66 -28.27 -25.92
CA PRO A 481 15.84 -28.23 -26.77
C PRO A 481 16.93 -29.17 -26.23
N PRO A 482 17.79 -29.70 -27.10
CA PRO A 482 18.89 -30.57 -26.68
C PRO A 482 19.87 -29.81 -25.78
N PRO A 483 20.56 -30.51 -24.85
CA PRO A 483 21.51 -29.88 -23.93
C PRO A 483 22.68 -29.26 -24.68
N VAL A 484 22.88 -27.96 -24.51
CA VAL A 484 24.06 -27.23 -24.99
C VAL A 484 25.19 -27.49 -23.99
N ASN A 485 26.27 -28.13 -24.43
CA ASN A 485 27.48 -28.29 -23.63
C ASN A 485 28.09 -26.90 -23.36
N SER A 486 27.97 -26.43 -22.13
CA SER A 486 28.64 -25.20 -21.68
C SER A 486 30.14 -25.45 -21.51
N PRO A 487 31.00 -24.52 -21.92
CA PRO A 487 32.44 -24.61 -21.62
C PRO A 487 32.67 -24.52 -20.09
N PRO A 488 33.75 -25.15 -19.57
CA PRO A 488 34.06 -25.13 -18.15
C PRO A 488 34.31 -23.69 -17.66
N PRO A 489 33.93 -23.35 -16.41
CA PRO A 489 34.16 -22.04 -15.86
C PRO A 489 35.67 -21.74 -15.72
N PRO A 490 36.09 -20.47 -15.89
CA PRO A 490 37.46 -20.06 -15.65
C PRO A 490 37.84 -20.21 -14.16
N PRO A 491 39.10 -20.43 -13.84
CA PRO A 491 39.57 -20.58 -12.47
C PRO A 491 39.33 -19.30 -11.65
N PRO A 492 39.05 -19.39 -10.34
CA PRO A 492 38.79 -18.23 -9.48
C PRO A 492 40.05 -17.33 -9.38
N SER A 493 39.84 -16.03 -9.47
CA SER A 493 40.85 -15.01 -9.25
C SER A 493 41.35 -15.02 -7.79
N PRO A 494 42.63 -14.76 -7.53
CA PRO A 494 43.15 -14.69 -6.15
C PRO A 494 42.47 -13.55 -5.36
N PRO A 495 42.30 -13.73 -4.03
CA PRO A 495 41.66 -12.72 -3.18
C PRO A 495 42.52 -11.45 -3.10
N PRO A 496 41.93 -10.26 -3.03
CA PRO A 496 42.66 -9.02 -2.84
C PRO A 496 43.29 -8.95 -1.44
N PRO A 497 44.40 -8.25 -1.27
CA PRO A 497 45.06 -8.09 0.02
C PRO A 497 44.19 -7.31 1.02
N SER A 498 44.20 -7.72 2.29
CA SER A 498 43.46 -7.11 3.39
C SER A 498 43.89 -5.65 3.61
N PRO A 499 42.93 -4.72 3.82
CA PRO A 499 43.26 -3.34 4.17
C PRO A 499 43.81 -3.24 5.63
N PRO A 500 44.64 -2.25 5.92
CA PRO A 500 45.17 -2.03 7.27
C PRO A 500 44.08 -1.54 8.24
N PRO A 501 44.23 -1.72 9.57
CA PRO A 501 43.22 -1.36 10.55
C PRO A 501 43.09 0.17 10.68
N HIS A 502 41.87 0.65 10.52
CA HIS A 502 41.54 2.06 10.74
C HIS A 502 41.11 2.31 12.19
N HIS A 503 41.72 3.31 12.79
CA HIS A 503 41.36 3.86 14.09
C HIS A 503 39.99 4.56 14.01
N LEU A 504 39.15 4.25 14.97
CA LEU A 504 37.82 4.85 15.20
C LEU A 504 37.97 6.31 15.66
N HIS A 505 37.47 7.25 14.89
CA HIS A 505 37.09 8.57 15.36
C HIS A 505 35.58 8.78 15.15
N PRO A 506 34.87 9.38 16.11
CA PRO A 506 33.44 9.61 16.00
C PRO A 506 33.15 10.79 15.08
N HIS A 507 32.31 10.58 14.07
CA HIS A 507 31.83 11.64 13.18
C HIS A 507 30.41 12.09 13.55
N PRO A 508 30.12 13.40 13.46
CA PRO A 508 28.80 13.95 13.73
C PRO A 508 27.81 13.63 12.62
N HIS A 509 26.56 13.45 12.99
CA HIS A 509 25.44 13.18 12.10
C HIS A 509 25.23 14.31 11.08
N LEU A 510 25.56 14.06 9.82
CA LEU A 510 25.11 14.87 8.68
C LEU A 510 23.88 14.21 8.08
N HIS A 511 22.76 14.92 8.10
CA HIS A 511 21.56 14.56 7.36
C HIS A 511 21.83 14.68 5.85
N TYR A 512 21.92 13.55 5.15
CA TYR A 512 21.98 13.52 3.69
C TYR A 512 20.57 13.71 3.12
N LEU A 513 20.37 14.85 2.47
CA LEU A 513 19.25 15.09 1.56
C LEU A 513 19.54 14.37 0.24
N HIS A 514 18.81 13.28 -0.05
CA HIS A 514 18.86 12.63 -1.34
C HIS A 514 18.08 13.43 -2.38
N VAL A 515 18.81 13.89 -3.39
CA VAL A 515 18.26 14.57 -4.58
C VAL A 515 17.90 13.51 -5.62
N CYS A 516 16.81 13.71 -6.38
CA CYS A 516 16.45 12.92 -7.55
C CYS A 516 17.55 12.93 -8.62
N GLY A 517 18.52 12.05 -8.51
CA GLY A 517 19.60 11.88 -9.49
C GLY A 517 19.85 10.41 -9.77
N PRO A 518 20.41 10.07 -10.96
CA PRO A 518 20.63 8.66 -11.31
C PRO A 518 21.81 8.09 -10.53
N HIS A 519 21.57 7.33 -9.49
CA HIS A 519 22.55 6.41 -8.96
C HIS A 519 22.31 5.00 -9.54
N HIS A 520 23.02 4.68 -10.62
CA HIS A 520 23.28 3.31 -10.98
C HIS A 520 24.18 2.68 -9.91
N ARG A 521 23.62 1.95 -8.98
CA ARG A 521 24.32 0.86 -8.31
C ARG A 521 23.53 -0.42 -8.53
N HIS A 522 24.03 -1.22 -9.45
CA HIS A 522 23.71 -2.63 -9.49
C HIS A 522 24.16 -3.27 -8.18
N HIS A 523 23.26 -3.41 -7.22
CA HIS A 523 23.38 -4.46 -6.22
C HIS A 523 22.67 -5.68 -6.79
N GLN A 524 23.45 -6.59 -7.35
CA GLN A 524 23.02 -7.98 -7.53
C GLN A 524 22.73 -8.55 -6.15
N ILE A 525 21.46 -8.56 -5.78
CA ILE A 525 20.93 -9.40 -4.72
C ILE A 525 20.73 -10.77 -5.37
N PRO A 526 21.23 -11.87 -4.77
CA PRO A 526 20.95 -13.19 -5.31
C PRO A 526 19.45 -13.45 -5.30
N HIS A 527 18.87 -13.57 -6.47
CA HIS A 527 17.49 -14.03 -6.63
C HIS A 527 17.40 -15.48 -6.15
N HIS A 528 16.93 -15.68 -4.92
CA HIS A 528 16.24 -16.91 -4.59
C HIS A 528 14.83 -16.82 -5.16
N ARG A 529 14.53 -17.77 -6.04
CA ARG A 529 13.25 -17.96 -6.70
C ARG A 529 12.10 -17.99 -5.67
N HIS A 530 11.31 -16.93 -5.62
CA HIS A 530 9.94 -16.90 -5.11
C HIS A 530 9.06 -16.22 -6.15
N THR A 531 8.91 -16.85 -7.32
CA THR A 531 8.20 -16.25 -8.47
C THR A 531 6.74 -16.70 -8.60
N HIS A 532 6.15 -17.36 -7.61
CA HIS A 532 4.77 -17.86 -7.77
C HIS A 532 3.68 -17.10 -7.01
N SER A 533 4.01 -16.26 -6.03
CA SER A 533 2.99 -15.55 -5.23
C SER A 533 2.49 -14.23 -5.83
N HIS A 534 3.32 -13.51 -6.60
CA HIS A 534 2.95 -12.15 -7.04
C HIS A 534 1.90 -12.05 -8.15
N HIS A 535 1.72 -13.09 -8.97
CA HIS A 535 0.74 -13.03 -10.08
C HIS A 535 -0.70 -13.39 -9.69
N LEU A 536 -0.90 -14.15 -8.62
CA LEU A 536 -2.24 -14.49 -8.14
C LEU A 536 -2.89 -13.32 -7.37
N HIS A 537 -2.09 -12.51 -6.67
CA HIS A 537 -2.59 -11.42 -5.84
C HIS A 537 -3.25 -10.27 -6.62
N HIS A 538 -2.67 -9.87 -7.76
CA HIS A 538 -3.29 -8.84 -8.62
C HIS A 538 -4.62 -9.27 -9.25
N ARG A 539 -4.83 -10.57 -9.49
CA ARG A 539 -6.10 -11.06 -10.06
C ARG A 539 -7.22 -11.14 -9.02
N PHE A 540 -6.92 -11.44 -7.76
CA PHE A 540 -7.93 -11.60 -6.72
C PHE A 540 -8.50 -10.25 -6.26
N ILE A 541 -7.66 -9.24 -6.07
CA ILE A 541 -8.08 -7.90 -5.66
C ILE A 541 -8.91 -7.21 -6.75
N LEU A 542 -8.52 -7.36 -8.03
CA LEU A 542 -9.26 -6.76 -9.14
C LEU A 542 -10.66 -7.39 -9.32
N HIS A 543 -10.83 -8.70 -9.07
CA HIS A 543 -12.12 -9.38 -9.24
C HIS A 543 -13.12 -9.10 -8.10
N HIS A 544 -12.65 -8.89 -6.87
CA HIS A 544 -13.54 -8.59 -5.75
C HIS A 544 -14.05 -7.14 -5.76
N HIS A 545 -13.26 -6.18 -6.24
CA HIS A 545 -13.65 -4.76 -6.26
C HIS A 545 -14.55 -4.38 -7.45
N LEU A 546 -14.45 -5.06 -8.60
CA LEU A 546 -15.34 -4.81 -9.73
C LEU A 546 -16.79 -5.24 -9.49
N SER A 547 -17.04 -6.10 -8.50
CA SER A 547 -18.40 -6.55 -8.14
C SER A 547 -19.15 -5.59 -7.22
N ILE A 548 -18.46 -4.68 -6.52
CA ILE A 548 -19.06 -3.73 -5.56
C ILE A 548 -19.44 -2.41 -6.21
N LEU A 549 -18.79 -2.04 -7.30
CA LEU A 549 -19.11 -0.85 -8.05
C LEU A 549 -20.13 -1.21 -9.15
N HIS A 550 -21.39 -0.81 -9.00
CA HIS A 550 -22.39 -0.71 -10.07
C HIS A 550 -21.98 0.36 -11.09
N LEU A 551 -20.74 0.33 -11.55
CA LEU A 551 -20.27 1.06 -12.71
C LEU A 551 -20.36 0.13 -13.92
N PRO A 552 -20.93 0.58 -15.06
CA PRO A 552 -20.96 -0.24 -16.26
C PRO A 552 -19.52 -0.60 -16.66
N HIS A 553 -19.29 -1.86 -16.96
CA HIS A 553 -18.02 -2.44 -17.35
C HIS A 553 -17.15 -1.48 -18.17
N ILE A 554 -16.09 -0.97 -17.59
CA ILE A 554 -14.96 -0.46 -18.36
C ILE A 554 -14.13 -1.69 -18.70
N THR A 555 -14.38 -2.22 -19.89
CA THR A 555 -13.56 -3.30 -20.45
C THR A 555 -12.20 -2.69 -20.79
N LEU A 556 -11.22 -2.88 -19.92
CA LEU A 556 -9.82 -2.62 -20.24
C LEU A 556 -9.38 -3.67 -21.27
N LEU A 557 -9.47 -3.31 -22.55
CA LEU A 557 -8.78 -4.03 -23.61
C LEU A 557 -7.28 -3.79 -23.44
N HIS A 558 -6.60 -4.77 -22.87
CA HIS A 558 -5.14 -4.83 -22.93
C HIS A 558 -4.74 -5.09 -24.40
N PRO A 559 -3.91 -4.25 -25.01
CA PRO A 559 -3.22 -4.65 -26.23
C PRO A 559 -2.15 -5.68 -25.84
N HIS A 560 -2.29 -6.88 -26.36
CA HIS A 560 -1.21 -7.86 -26.39
C HIS A 560 -0.04 -7.30 -27.19
N HIS A 561 1.09 -7.04 -26.57
CA HIS A 561 2.37 -7.01 -27.25
C HIS A 561 3.14 -8.28 -26.92
N PRO A 562 3.70 -8.96 -27.98
CA PRO A 562 4.45 -10.17 -27.80
C PRO A 562 5.90 -9.87 -27.41
N HIS A 563 6.42 -10.71 -26.54
CA HIS A 563 7.81 -11.11 -26.30
C HIS A 563 8.96 -10.21 -26.75
N LEU A 564 9.83 -9.90 -25.78
CA LEU A 564 11.27 -10.11 -25.94
C LEU A 564 11.92 -10.22 -24.53
N VAL A 565 12.52 -11.39 -24.33
CA VAL A 565 13.61 -11.87 -23.44
C VAL A 565 13.79 -11.21 -22.07
#